data_84e207055ce1497739490fac180c8518
#
_entry.id   84e207055ce1497739490fac180c8518
#
_cell.length_a   1.000
_cell.length_b   1.000
_cell.length_c   1.000
_cell.angle_alpha   90.00
_cell.angle_beta   90.00
_cell.angle_gamma   90.00
#
_symmetry.space_group_name_H-M   'P 1'
#
loop_
_entity.id
_entity.type
_entity.pdbx_description
1 polymer ?
#
loop_
_entity_poly.entity_id
_entity_poly.type
_entity_poly.pdbx_seq_one_letter_code
_entity_poly.pdbx_strand_id
1 'polypeptide(L)'
;MPADFVDRISKVELHCHSDGTIDPEMIRALTTLEDRREFADALAATYPVASIDQWMNVYSPVAKKFLNPMAERLPLVVMAHADRWRRQNVRYAELFVSTILMGIADMGAMIECFRNLRFQLDSMENGPKVNLLVCVGRGNRQKLANQVPRMLALSKLGLITGVALAGDEAACSVRELQDCFSELHDHGLGVEIHAGEFCGPESVRDALDFGRPHRLGHGVRAFEDPSIVDRLAETGTHVEFCPTSNVRLGVIRSVEELPIRQALEAGIEFSINTDDPGVFQCSLTSEFRLVAETFGLIEDDLGRISRNSLRAAFTSP
;
A
#
# COMPACT_ATOMS: atom_id res chain seq x y z
N MET A 1 -17.91 22.63 2.35
CA MET A 1 -17.62 22.61 3.81
C MET A 1 -16.26 23.24 4.04
N PRO A 2 -15.97 23.86 5.22
CA PRO A 2 -14.63 24.37 5.47
C PRO A 2 -13.64 23.21 5.42
N ALA A 3 -12.64 23.32 4.57
CA ALA A 3 -11.61 22.30 4.37
C ALA A 3 -10.73 22.02 5.62
N ASP A 4 -10.87 22.83 6.65
CA ASP A 4 -10.00 22.87 7.82
C ASP A 4 -10.01 21.61 8.71
N PHE A 5 -11.13 20.87 8.77
CA PHE A 5 -11.17 19.71 9.68
C PHE A 5 -10.37 18.51 9.14
N VAL A 6 -10.32 18.33 7.81
CA VAL A 6 -9.54 17.24 7.20
C VAL A 6 -8.05 17.36 7.51
N ASP A 7 -7.51 18.58 7.53
CA ASP A 7 -6.11 18.81 7.85
C ASP A 7 -5.80 18.50 9.32
N ARG A 8 -6.76 18.72 10.23
CA ARG A 8 -6.60 18.49 11.67
C ARG A 8 -6.80 17.04 12.12
N ILE A 9 -7.57 16.24 11.37
CA ILE A 9 -7.81 14.84 11.72
C ILE A 9 -6.48 14.07 11.72
N SER A 10 -6.27 13.28 12.75
CA SER A 10 -5.19 12.29 12.78
C SER A 10 -5.50 11.19 11.79
N LYS A 11 -4.59 10.95 10.84
CA LYS A 11 -4.76 10.00 9.75
C LYS A 11 -3.92 8.74 9.97
N VAL A 12 -4.38 7.66 9.37
CA VAL A 12 -3.69 6.36 9.34
C VAL A 12 -3.61 5.91 7.88
N GLU A 13 -2.41 5.58 7.43
CA GLU A 13 -2.14 5.04 6.10
C GLU A 13 -1.82 3.55 6.23
N LEU A 14 -2.56 2.67 5.58
CA LEU A 14 -2.34 1.23 5.64
C LEU A 14 -1.91 0.63 4.30
N HIS A 15 -1.98 1.42 3.21
CA HIS A 15 -1.74 0.93 1.87
C HIS A 15 -0.94 1.98 1.06
N CYS A 16 0.38 1.85 1.13
CA CYS A 16 1.29 2.73 0.40
C CYS A 16 2.53 1.97 -0.05
N HIS A 17 2.85 2.03 -1.35
CA HIS A 17 4.02 1.37 -1.92
C HIS A 17 5.24 2.30 -1.92
N SER A 18 6.37 1.81 -1.43
CA SER A 18 7.60 2.62 -1.30
C SER A 18 8.13 3.13 -2.64
N ASP A 19 8.05 2.33 -3.67
CA ASP A 19 8.41 2.72 -5.04
C ASP A 19 7.40 3.69 -5.66
N GLY A 20 6.13 3.59 -5.32
CA GLY A 20 5.07 4.50 -5.72
C GLY A 20 5.09 5.87 -5.05
N THR A 21 5.93 6.08 -4.03
CA THR A 21 6.11 7.40 -3.40
C THR A 21 7.00 8.35 -4.18
N ILE A 22 7.74 7.82 -5.17
CA ILE A 22 8.74 8.58 -5.92
C ILE A 22 8.04 9.49 -6.92
N ASP A 23 8.38 10.77 -6.85
CA ASP A 23 7.93 11.78 -7.81
C ASP A 23 9.10 12.65 -8.30
N PRO A 24 8.89 13.48 -9.34
CA PRO A 24 9.95 14.35 -9.87
C PRO A 24 10.53 15.33 -8.85
N GLU A 25 9.76 15.77 -7.86
CA GLU A 25 10.23 16.65 -6.80
C GLU A 25 11.19 15.92 -5.87
N MET A 26 10.80 14.70 -5.43
CA MET A 26 11.65 13.85 -4.60
C MET A 26 12.97 13.53 -5.29
N ILE A 27 12.94 13.18 -6.58
CA ILE A 27 14.15 12.94 -7.36
C ILE A 27 15.04 14.18 -7.38
N ARG A 28 14.47 15.36 -7.64
CA ARG A 28 15.25 16.63 -7.63
C ARG A 28 15.86 16.92 -6.26
N ALA A 29 15.18 16.56 -5.17
CA ALA A 29 15.68 16.81 -3.83
C ALA A 29 16.78 15.82 -3.40
N LEU A 30 16.71 14.57 -3.86
CA LEU A 30 17.55 13.47 -3.39
C LEU A 30 18.74 13.13 -4.33
N THR A 31 18.89 13.81 -5.46
CA THR A 31 19.90 13.44 -6.46
C THR A 31 20.86 14.56 -6.80
N THR A 32 22.03 14.19 -7.37
CA THR A 32 22.98 15.10 -7.97
C THR A 32 22.43 15.73 -9.26
N LEU A 33 23.08 16.76 -9.78
CA LEU A 33 22.67 17.42 -11.03
C LEU A 33 22.70 16.48 -12.26
N GLU A 34 23.57 15.48 -12.23
CA GLU A 34 23.73 14.50 -13.32
C GLU A 34 22.58 13.49 -13.34
N ASP A 35 22.21 12.94 -12.19
CA ASP A 35 21.07 12.04 -12.01
C ASP A 35 19.71 12.70 -12.32
N ARG A 36 19.60 14.03 -12.06
CA ARG A 36 18.35 14.78 -12.27
C ARG A 36 17.86 14.76 -13.72
N ARG A 37 18.77 14.86 -14.68
CA ARG A 37 18.40 14.82 -16.11
C ARG A 37 17.89 13.46 -16.52
N GLU A 38 18.52 12.40 -16.04
CA GLU A 38 18.14 11.03 -16.41
C GLU A 38 16.79 10.61 -15.81
N PHE A 39 16.56 10.90 -14.51
CA PHE A 39 15.39 10.39 -13.80
C PHE A 39 14.20 11.36 -13.79
N ALA A 40 14.45 12.64 -13.57
CA ALA A 40 13.36 13.62 -13.51
C ALA A 40 12.67 13.81 -14.86
N ASP A 41 13.43 13.84 -15.95
CA ASP A 41 12.87 13.97 -17.30
C ASP A 41 12.14 12.68 -17.71
N ALA A 42 12.72 11.50 -17.39
CA ALA A 42 12.07 10.23 -17.63
C ALA A 42 10.77 10.10 -16.85
N LEU A 43 10.74 10.46 -15.57
CA LEU A 43 9.52 10.46 -14.76
C LEU A 43 8.52 11.50 -15.22
N ALA A 44 8.96 12.73 -15.52
CA ALA A 44 8.06 13.77 -16.02
C ALA A 44 7.37 13.36 -17.33
N ALA A 45 8.03 12.58 -18.18
CA ALA A 45 7.45 12.03 -19.40
C ALA A 45 6.41 10.94 -19.15
N THR A 46 6.36 10.35 -17.95
CA THR A 46 5.39 9.31 -17.58
C THR A 46 4.11 9.86 -16.97
N TYR A 47 4.11 11.10 -16.51
CA TYR A 47 2.95 11.71 -15.83
C TYR A 47 1.97 12.36 -16.81
N PRO A 48 0.67 12.27 -16.52
CA PRO A 48 0.06 11.45 -15.47
C PRO A 48 0.05 9.96 -15.87
N VAL A 49 0.33 9.07 -14.92
CA VAL A 49 0.11 7.63 -15.12
C VAL A 49 -1.41 7.39 -15.16
N ALA A 50 -1.88 6.77 -16.24
CA ALA A 50 -3.29 6.62 -16.54
C ALA A 50 -3.70 5.18 -16.88
N SER A 51 -2.81 4.21 -16.69
CA SER A 51 -3.11 2.79 -16.89
C SER A 51 -2.11 1.90 -16.17
N ILE A 52 -2.51 0.67 -15.87
CA ILE A 52 -1.61 -0.34 -15.28
C ILE A 52 -0.44 -0.66 -16.22
N ASP A 53 -0.65 -0.69 -17.53
CA ASP A 53 0.42 -0.90 -18.50
C ASP A 53 1.47 0.21 -18.44
N GLN A 54 1.04 1.46 -18.31
CA GLN A 54 1.94 2.59 -18.16
C GLN A 54 2.70 2.52 -16.83
N TRP A 55 2.01 2.15 -15.74
CA TRP A 55 2.63 1.94 -14.44
C TRP A 55 3.70 0.83 -14.51
N MET A 56 3.36 -0.34 -15.02
CA MET A 56 4.24 -1.52 -15.07
C MET A 56 5.42 -1.35 -16.04
N ASN A 57 5.18 -0.79 -17.23
CA ASN A 57 6.13 -0.81 -18.32
C ASN A 57 6.92 0.50 -18.49
N VAL A 58 6.44 1.60 -17.92
CA VAL A 58 7.08 2.91 -18.06
C VAL A 58 7.56 3.43 -16.70
N TYR A 59 6.67 3.57 -15.71
CA TYR A 59 7.02 4.12 -14.40
C TYR A 59 7.90 3.18 -13.57
N SER A 60 7.46 1.93 -13.35
CA SER A 60 8.13 0.97 -12.47
C SER A 60 9.61 0.73 -12.85
N PRO A 61 9.99 0.59 -14.13
CA PRO A 61 11.39 0.49 -14.50
C PRO A 61 12.24 1.70 -14.11
N VAL A 62 11.68 2.91 -14.22
CA VAL A 62 12.37 4.15 -13.82
C VAL A 62 12.53 4.20 -12.30
N ALA A 63 11.46 3.96 -11.55
CA ALA A 63 11.50 3.91 -10.09
C ALA A 63 12.51 2.85 -9.58
N LYS A 64 12.50 1.66 -10.17
CA LYS A 64 13.44 0.59 -9.84
C LYS A 64 14.91 0.99 -10.11
N LYS A 65 15.17 1.64 -11.23
CA LYS A 65 16.51 2.13 -11.55
C LYS A 65 16.95 3.23 -10.57
N PHE A 66 16.03 4.13 -10.22
CA PHE A 66 16.29 5.18 -9.23
C PHE A 66 16.60 4.61 -7.84
N LEU A 67 15.90 3.56 -7.41
CA LEU A 67 16.11 2.91 -6.11
C LEU A 67 17.37 2.04 -6.06
N ASN A 68 18.11 1.88 -7.14
CA ASN A 68 19.34 1.09 -7.14
C ASN A 68 20.58 2.00 -6.95
N PRO A 69 21.47 1.71 -5.95
CA PRO A 69 21.43 0.60 -5.00
C PRO A 69 20.42 0.85 -3.86
N MET A 70 19.59 -0.14 -3.60
CA MET A 70 18.47 -0.01 -2.65
C MET A 70 18.90 0.38 -1.24
N ALA A 71 19.99 -0.20 -0.74
CA ALA A 71 20.47 0.06 0.62
C ALA A 71 20.75 1.55 0.89
N GLU A 72 21.09 2.31 -0.15
CA GLU A 72 21.38 3.75 -0.07
C GLU A 72 20.16 4.60 -0.37
N ARG A 73 19.36 4.22 -1.37
CA ARG A 73 18.28 5.06 -1.92
C ARG A 73 16.95 4.87 -1.20
N LEU A 74 16.60 3.64 -0.81
CA LEU A 74 15.33 3.38 -0.12
C LEU A 74 15.19 4.16 1.18
N PRO A 75 16.18 4.23 2.08
CA PRO A 75 16.05 5.05 3.28
C PRO A 75 15.79 6.53 2.99
N LEU A 76 16.43 7.10 1.97
CA LEU A 76 16.22 8.50 1.57
C LEU A 76 14.78 8.74 1.11
N VAL A 77 14.25 7.86 0.25
CA VAL A 77 12.89 7.93 -0.27
C VAL A 77 11.87 7.79 0.86
N VAL A 78 12.04 6.80 1.72
CA VAL A 78 11.12 6.55 2.82
C VAL A 78 11.13 7.69 3.83
N MET A 79 12.29 8.21 4.19
CA MET A 79 12.39 9.34 5.13
C MET A 79 11.77 10.63 4.56
N ALA A 80 11.98 10.90 3.26
CA ALA A 80 11.34 12.02 2.59
C ALA A 80 9.80 11.88 2.59
N HIS A 81 9.29 10.65 2.38
CA HIS A 81 7.85 10.39 2.42
C HIS A 81 7.30 10.44 3.83
N ALA A 82 8.01 9.91 4.83
CA ALA A 82 7.62 10.02 6.25
C ALA A 82 7.48 11.47 6.70
N ASP A 83 8.35 12.39 6.21
CA ASP A 83 8.19 13.82 6.46
C ASP A 83 6.95 14.41 5.79
N ARG A 84 6.56 13.93 4.60
CA ARG A 84 5.28 14.28 3.97
C ARG A 84 4.09 13.82 4.82
N TRP A 85 4.11 12.59 5.33
CA TRP A 85 3.10 12.08 6.26
C TRP A 85 3.00 12.92 7.54
N ARG A 86 4.15 13.27 8.14
CA ARG A 86 4.20 14.15 9.33
C ARG A 86 3.47 15.47 9.08
N ARG A 87 3.71 16.10 7.94
CA ARG A 87 3.05 17.38 7.54
C ARG A 87 1.54 17.24 7.31
N GLN A 88 1.07 16.04 6.99
CA GLN A 88 -0.34 15.71 6.76
C GLN A 88 -1.07 15.24 8.03
N ASN A 89 -0.44 15.31 9.21
CA ASN A 89 -0.96 14.78 10.46
C ASN A 89 -1.25 13.26 10.42
N VAL A 90 -0.46 12.50 9.64
CA VAL A 90 -0.46 11.04 9.70
C VAL A 90 0.26 10.62 10.98
N ARG A 91 -0.38 9.77 11.79
CA ARG A 91 0.15 9.32 13.09
C ARG A 91 0.68 7.89 13.03
N TYR A 92 0.16 7.12 12.12
CA TYR A 92 0.57 5.74 11.87
C TYR A 92 0.53 5.46 10.38
N ALA A 93 1.52 4.73 9.88
CA ALA A 93 1.56 4.28 8.51
C ALA A 93 2.16 2.89 8.39
N GLU A 94 1.72 2.15 7.39
CA GLU A 94 2.35 0.93 6.92
C GLU A 94 2.86 1.13 5.50
N LEU A 95 4.12 0.78 5.28
CA LEU A 95 4.78 0.97 4.00
C LEU A 95 5.12 -0.37 3.38
N PHE A 96 4.66 -0.60 2.17
CA PHE A 96 4.95 -1.78 1.39
C PHE A 96 6.32 -1.65 0.72
N VAL A 97 7.25 -2.52 1.08
CA VAL A 97 8.61 -2.54 0.54
C VAL A 97 8.77 -3.76 -0.37
N SER A 98 8.90 -3.53 -1.67
CA SER A 98 9.09 -4.60 -2.65
C SER A 98 10.55 -5.02 -2.73
N THR A 99 10.90 -6.13 -2.08
CA THR A 99 12.28 -6.67 -2.11
C THR A 99 12.66 -7.31 -3.44
N ILE A 100 11.67 -7.80 -4.19
CA ILE A 100 11.88 -8.44 -5.50
C ILE A 100 12.16 -7.40 -6.57
N LEU A 101 11.38 -6.32 -6.58
CA LEU A 101 11.56 -5.22 -7.53
C LEU A 101 12.89 -4.49 -7.32
N MET A 102 13.39 -4.47 -6.09
CA MET A 102 14.56 -3.71 -5.69
C MET A 102 15.87 -4.50 -5.75
N GLY A 103 15.85 -5.79 -6.09
CA GLY A 103 17.05 -6.56 -6.46
C GLY A 103 18.01 -6.91 -5.33
N ILE A 104 17.61 -6.83 -4.04
CA ILE A 104 18.47 -7.31 -2.94
C ILE A 104 18.45 -8.85 -2.93
N ALA A 105 19.50 -9.45 -3.46
CA ALA A 105 19.67 -10.90 -3.45
C ALA A 105 20.20 -11.42 -2.10
N ASP A 106 21.13 -10.67 -1.49
CA ASP A 106 21.78 -11.05 -0.23
C ASP A 106 20.91 -10.76 0.99
N MET A 107 20.75 -11.78 1.83
CA MET A 107 19.90 -11.68 3.03
C MET A 107 20.52 -10.77 4.10
N GLY A 108 21.83 -10.75 4.24
CA GLY A 108 22.54 -9.89 5.19
C GLY A 108 22.36 -8.42 4.84
N ALA A 109 22.55 -8.08 3.56
CA ALA A 109 22.34 -6.74 3.03
C ALA A 109 20.87 -6.29 3.20
N MET A 110 19.92 -7.19 3.02
CA MET A 110 18.50 -6.91 3.24
C MET A 110 18.20 -6.60 4.72
N ILE A 111 18.68 -7.42 5.63
CA ILE A 111 18.52 -7.20 7.07
C ILE A 111 19.11 -5.85 7.48
N GLU A 112 20.29 -5.52 6.99
CA GLU A 112 20.95 -4.26 7.34
C GLU A 112 20.19 -3.05 6.78
N CYS A 113 19.70 -3.15 5.55
CA CYS A 113 18.85 -2.10 4.96
C CYS A 113 17.59 -1.86 5.81
N PHE A 114 16.87 -2.91 6.20
CA PHE A 114 15.67 -2.78 7.05
C PHE A 114 15.98 -2.28 8.46
N ARG A 115 17.11 -2.68 9.07
CA ARG A 115 17.56 -2.16 10.36
C ARG A 115 17.86 -0.66 10.30
N ASN A 116 18.60 -0.24 9.28
CA ASN A 116 18.91 1.17 9.08
C ASN A 116 17.64 2.00 8.88
N LEU A 117 16.73 1.50 8.03
CA LEU A 117 15.45 2.16 7.79
C LEU A 117 14.61 2.26 9.07
N ARG A 118 14.51 1.18 9.84
CA ARG A 118 13.82 1.17 11.14
C ARG A 118 14.41 2.17 12.10
N PHE A 119 15.74 2.19 12.25
CA PHE A 119 16.44 3.13 13.11
C PHE A 119 16.16 4.59 12.73
N GLN A 120 16.18 4.92 11.46
CA GLN A 120 15.91 6.28 10.99
C GLN A 120 14.45 6.69 11.25
N LEU A 121 13.49 5.81 10.97
CA LEU A 121 12.06 6.06 11.22
C LEU A 121 11.77 6.26 12.71
N ASP A 122 12.34 5.42 13.57
CA ASP A 122 12.15 5.50 15.03
C ASP A 122 12.85 6.72 15.65
N SER A 123 13.86 7.27 14.95
CA SER A 123 14.58 8.48 15.39
C SER A 123 13.92 9.78 14.90
N MET A 124 12.87 9.71 14.11
CA MET A 124 12.21 10.88 13.52
C MET A 124 11.37 11.62 14.59
N GLU A 125 11.79 12.81 15.00
CA GLU A 125 11.04 13.62 15.95
C GLU A 125 9.65 14.01 15.39
N ASN A 126 8.61 13.76 16.19
CA ASN A 126 7.22 14.02 15.83
C ASN A 126 6.76 13.38 14.51
N GLY A 127 7.50 12.36 14.04
CA GLY A 127 7.12 11.58 12.85
C GLY A 127 5.96 10.62 13.12
N PRO A 128 5.36 10.05 12.08
CA PRO A 128 4.41 8.94 12.24
C PRO A 128 5.14 7.71 12.78
N LYS A 129 4.42 6.86 13.51
CA LYS A 129 4.89 5.48 13.70
C LYS A 129 4.74 4.77 12.36
N VAL A 130 5.83 4.27 11.79
CA VAL A 130 5.81 3.57 10.49
C VAL A 130 6.18 2.11 10.69
N ASN A 131 5.34 1.19 10.25
CA ASN A 131 5.67 -0.22 10.14
C ASN A 131 5.96 -0.59 8.67
N LEU A 132 6.78 -1.61 8.50
CA LEU A 132 7.19 -2.08 7.17
C LEU A 132 6.55 -3.44 6.88
N LEU A 133 6.01 -3.58 5.69
CA LEU A 133 5.54 -4.83 5.13
C LEU A 133 6.38 -5.21 3.91
N VAL A 134 6.68 -6.47 3.75
CA VAL A 134 7.28 -6.94 2.50
C VAL A 134 6.17 -7.13 1.48
N CYS A 135 6.25 -6.39 0.38
CA CYS A 135 5.35 -6.54 -0.75
C CYS A 135 5.92 -7.48 -1.79
N VAL A 136 5.14 -8.47 -2.19
CA VAL A 136 5.49 -9.46 -3.21
C VAL A 136 4.56 -9.32 -4.40
N GLY A 137 5.12 -9.13 -5.58
CA GLY A 137 4.34 -9.12 -6.81
C GLY A 137 3.75 -10.51 -7.12
N ARG A 138 2.50 -10.56 -7.58
CA ARG A 138 1.89 -11.80 -8.07
C ARG A 138 2.76 -12.46 -9.13
N GLY A 139 2.85 -13.74 -9.05
CA GLY A 139 3.63 -14.58 -9.95
C GLY A 139 3.28 -16.04 -9.69
N ASN A 140 4.11 -16.98 -10.10
CA ASN A 140 3.88 -18.38 -9.78
C ASN A 140 4.21 -18.68 -8.30
N ARG A 141 3.68 -19.81 -7.80
CA ARG A 141 3.89 -20.30 -6.43
C ARG A 141 5.37 -20.33 -6.03
N GLN A 142 6.27 -20.78 -6.93
CA GLN A 142 7.69 -20.87 -6.63
C GLN A 142 8.33 -19.52 -6.31
N LYS A 143 7.88 -18.46 -7.01
CA LYS A 143 8.37 -17.09 -6.76
C LYS A 143 8.04 -16.62 -5.35
N LEU A 144 6.81 -16.85 -4.88
CA LEU A 144 6.41 -16.52 -3.51
C LEU A 144 7.11 -17.41 -2.50
N ALA A 145 7.13 -18.73 -2.72
CA ALA A 145 7.76 -19.70 -1.83
C ALA A 145 9.25 -19.39 -1.56
N ASN A 146 9.98 -18.88 -2.56
CA ASN A 146 11.36 -18.45 -2.39
C ASN A 146 11.51 -17.20 -1.51
N GLN A 147 10.45 -16.42 -1.31
CA GLN A 147 10.47 -15.22 -0.47
C GLN A 147 10.01 -15.48 0.97
N VAL A 148 9.20 -16.51 1.21
CA VAL A 148 8.69 -16.83 2.56
C VAL A 148 9.81 -16.93 3.60
N PRO A 149 10.91 -17.68 3.41
CA PRO A 149 11.98 -17.72 4.39
C PRO A 149 12.61 -16.36 4.73
N ARG A 150 12.65 -15.45 3.73
CA ARG A 150 13.17 -14.09 3.91
C ARG A 150 12.24 -13.25 4.77
N MET A 151 10.94 -13.33 4.50
CA MET A 151 9.91 -12.63 5.28
C MET A 151 9.92 -13.11 6.73
N LEU A 152 9.98 -14.42 6.95
CA LEU A 152 10.07 -15.02 8.29
C LEU A 152 11.32 -14.57 9.04
N ALA A 153 12.47 -14.49 8.37
CA ALA A 153 13.70 -14.01 8.98
C ALA A 153 13.62 -12.52 9.38
N LEU A 154 13.03 -11.67 8.53
CA LEU A 154 12.80 -10.25 8.85
C LEU A 154 11.80 -10.08 9.99
N SER A 155 10.70 -10.83 9.97
CA SER A 155 9.68 -10.82 11.03
C SER A 155 10.25 -11.25 12.38
N LYS A 156 11.03 -12.35 12.41
CA LYS A 156 11.70 -12.83 13.63
C LYS A 156 12.66 -11.80 14.26
N LEU A 157 13.17 -10.89 13.46
CA LEU A 157 14.00 -9.77 13.90
C LEU A 157 13.19 -8.51 14.25
N GLY A 158 11.86 -8.55 14.16
CA GLY A 158 10.98 -7.40 14.41
C GLY A 158 11.11 -6.28 13.36
N LEU A 159 11.63 -6.59 12.17
CA LEU A 159 11.88 -5.61 11.13
C LEU A 159 10.67 -5.37 10.22
N ILE A 160 9.76 -6.34 10.15
CA ILE A 160 8.47 -6.23 9.44
C ILE A 160 7.34 -6.73 10.33
N THR A 161 6.13 -6.25 10.08
CA THR A 161 4.91 -6.66 10.81
C THR A 161 3.96 -7.49 9.95
N GLY A 162 4.18 -7.52 8.65
CA GLY A 162 3.29 -8.24 7.73
C GLY A 162 3.87 -8.35 6.33
N VAL A 163 3.03 -8.87 5.47
CA VAL A 163 3.29 -9.07 4.05
C VAL A 163 2.11 -8.57 3.23
N ALA A 164 2.39 -8.11 2.01
CA ALA A 164 1.38 -7.73 1.02
C ALA A 164 1.59 -8.52 -0.28
N LEU A 165 0.50 -8.95 -0.92
CA LEU A 165 0.51 -9.53 -2.25
C LEU A 165 -0.09 -8.54 -3.24
N ALA A 166 0.71 -8.05 -4.19
CA ALA A 166 0.32 -7.03 -5.16
C ALA A 166 0.66 -7.43 -6.60
N GLY A 167 0.43 -6.52 -7.55
CA GLY A 167 0.78 -6.68 -8.96
C GLY A 167 -0.38 -7.24 -9.79
N ASP A 168 -0.08 -7.80 -10.98
CA ASP A 168 -1.10 -8.27 -11.90
C ASP A 168 -1.97 -9.36 -11.27
N GLU A 169 -3.21 -9.00 -10.97
CA GLU A 169 -4.18 -9.85 -10.27
C GLU A 169 -4.54 -11.10 -11.09
N ALA A 170 -4.47 -11.03 -12.43
CA ALA A 170 -4.76 -12.15 -13.33
C ALA A 170 -3.58 -13.13 -13.48
N ALA A 171 -2.36 -12.74 -13.08
CA ALA A 171 -1.16 -13.55 -13.33
C ALA A 171 -1.12 -14.86 -12.52
N CYS A 172 -1.73 -14.90 -11.34
CA CYS A 172 -1.73 -16.08 -10.46
C CYS A 172 -2.90 -16.00 -9.48
N SER A 173 -3.71 -17.06 -9.39
CA SER A 173 -4.75 -17.16 -8.37
C SER A 173 -4.14 -17.32 -6.97
N VAL A 174 -4.76 -16.72 -5.96
CA VAL A 174 -4.37 -16.89 -4.56
C VAL A 174 -4.47 -18.35 -4.11
N ARG A 175 -5.37 -19.13 -4.74
CA ARG A 175 -5.49 -20.58 -4.51
C ARG A 175 -4.17 -21.32 -4.72
N GLU A 176 -3.39 -20.94 -5.73
CA GLU A 176 -2.08 -21.55 -6.01
C GLU A 176 -1.02 -21.21 -4.95
N LEU A 177 -1.26 -20.16 -4.16
CA LEU A 177 -0.34 -19.62 -3.16
C LEU A 177 -0.71 -20.02 -1.73
N GLN A 178 -1.77 -20.82 -1.53
CA GLN A 178 -2.36 -21.14 -0.24
C GLN A 178 -1.35 -21.63 0.80
N ASP A 179 -0.45 -22.54 0.42
CA ASP A 179 0.55 -23.10 1.34
C ASP A 179 1.48 -22.01 1.89
N CYS A 180 1.87 -21.06 1.03
CA CYS A 180 2.73 -19.95 1.43
C CYS A 180 2.01 -19.04 2.43
N PHE A 181 0.74 -18.74 2.20
CA PHE A 181 -0.04 -17.93 3.15
C PHE A 181 -0.29 -18.67 4.46
N SER A 182 -0.54 -19.98 4.42
CA SER A 182 -0.66 -20.79 5.64
C SER A 182 0.61 -20.71 6.49
N GLU A 183 1.79 -20.83 5.87
CA GLU A 183 3.08 -20.70 6.57
C GLU A 183 3.27 -19.30 7.17
N LEU A 184 2.89 -18.24 6.46
CA LEU A 184 2.97 -16.86 6.97
C LEU A 184 2.04 -16.65 8.18
N HIS A 185 0.81 -17.16 8.11
CA HIS A 185 -0.13 -17.12 9.23
C HIS A 185 0.35 -17.90 10.45
N ASP A 186 0.92 -19.09 10.26
CA ASP A 186 1.45 -19.93 11.33
C ASP A 186 2.60 -19.24 12.10
N HIS A 187 3.24 -18.26 11.47
CA HIS A 187 4.29 -17.44 12.09
C HIS A 187 3.79 -16.05 12.56
N GLY A 188 2.47 -15.82 12.54
CA GLY A 188 1.86 -14.62 13.09
C GLY A 188 2.06 -13.32 12.29
N LEU A 189 2.43 -13.42 11.00
CA LEU A 189 2.51 -12.24 10.16
C LEU A 189 1.13 -11.72 9.78
N GLY A 190 0.97 -10.41 9.75
CA GLY A 190 -0.16 -9.77 9.10
C GLY A 190 -0.15 -10.07 7.60
N VAL A 191 -1.31 -10.35 7.04
CA VAL A 191 -1.46 -10.64 5.60
C VAL A 191 -2.44 -9.66 4.97
N GLU A 192 -1.96 -8.93 4.00
CA GLU A 192 -2.74 -8.10 3.09
C GLU A 192 -2.70 -8.75 1.70
N ILE A 193 -3.82 -8.73 0.97
CA ILE A 193 -3.91 -9.25 -0.39
C ILE A 193 -4.70 -8.26 -1.26
N HIS A 194 -4.07 -7.76 -2.33
CA HIS A 194 -4.77 -7.03 -3.38
C HIS A 194 -5.70 -8.00 -4.10
N ALA A 195 -7.00 -7.77 -4.07
CA ALA A 195 -7.98 -8.54 -4.82
C ALA A 195 -9.25 -7.73 -5.06
N GLY A 196 -9.89 -7.95 -6.20
CA GLY A 196 -11.05 -7.17 -6.62
C GLY A 196 -10.69 -5.75 -7.05
N GLU A 197 -9.49 -5.56 -7.55
CA GLU A 197 -9.03 -4.35 -8.23
C GLU A 197 -9.29 -4.50 -9.74
N PHE A 198 -8.48 -5.31 -10.43
CA PHE A 198 -8.62 -5.53 -11.87
C PHE A 198 -9.47 -6.75 -12.20
N CYS A 199 -9.46 -7.79 -11.36
CA CYS A 199 -10.28 -8.98 -11.48
C CYS A 199 -11.59 -8.82 -10.71
N GLY A 200 -12.57 -9.67 -11.04
CA GLY A 200 -13.91 -9.63 -10.46
C GLY A 200 -14.03 -10.21 -9.05
N PRO A 201 -15.26 -10.38 -8.58
CA PRO A 201 -15.55 -10.93 -7.24
C PRO A 201 -14.93 -12.31 -6.97
N GLU A 202 -14.69 -13.09 -8.00
CA GLU A 202 -14.04 -14.42 -7.89
C GLU A 202 -12.61 -14.33 -7.35
N SER A 203 -11.87 -13.27 -7.69
CA SER A 203 -10.53 -13.04 -7.15
C SER A 203 -10.57 -12.73 -5.66
N VAL A 204 -11.57 -11.96 -5.21
CA VAL A 204 -11.81 -11.69 -3.79
C VAL A 204 -12.18 -12.98 -3.06
N ARG A 205 -13.04 -13.81 -3.67
CA ARG A 205 -13.41 -15.12 -3.10
C ARG A 205 -12.19 -16.00 -2.91
N ASP A 206 -11.32 -16.11 -3.93
CA ASP A 206 -10.08 -16.86 -3.85
C ASP A 206 -9.13 -16.30 -2.77
N ALA A 207 -9.04 -14.98 -2.64
CA ALA A 207 -8.27 -14.35 -1.56
C ALA A 207 -8.79 -14.74 -0.18
N LEU A 208 -10.10 -14.66 0.05
CA LEU A 208 -10.73 -15.02 1.32
C LEU A 208 -10.64 -16.52 1.63
N ASP A 209 -10.79 -17.40 0.64
CA ASP A 209 -10.79 -18.86 0.83
C ASP A 209 -9.38 -19.40 1.08
N PHE A 210 -8.40 -18.94 0.34
CA PHE A 210 -7.07 -19.54 0.29
C PHE A 210 -5.98 -18.67 0.90
N GLY A 211 -6.12 -17.33 0.83
CA GLY A 211 -5.18 -16.39 1.42
C GLY A 211 -5.52 -16.01 2.85
N ARG A 212 -6.81 -16.00 3.19
CA ARG A 212 -7.35 -15.59 4.49
C ARG A 212 -6.77 -14.26 4.98
N PRO A 213 -6.84 -13.19 4.15
CA PRO A 213 -6.21 -11.92 4.48
C PRO A 213 -6.86 -11.26 5.69
N HIS A 214 -6.08 -10.60 6.50
CA HIS A 214 -6.57 -9.68 7.53
C HIS A 214 -7.11 -8.40 6.90
N ARG A 215 -6.49 -7.98 5.78
CA ARG A 215 -6.89 -6.81 5.01
C ARG A 215 -6.90 -7.13 3.52
N LEU A 216 -7.90 -6.58 2.85
CA LEU A 216 -8.11 -6.69 1.41
C LEU A 216 -7.72 -5.38 0.76
N GLY A 217 -6.65 -5.37 -0.03
CA GLY A 217 -6.26 -4.23 -0.83
C GLY A 217 -7.26 -3.95 -1.94
N HIS A 218 -7.65 -2.70 -2.11
CA HIS A 218 -8.67 -2.18 -3.02
C HIS A 218 -10.06 -2.74 -2.78
N GLY A 219 -10.32 -4.01 -3.07
CA GLY A 219 -11.60 -4.69 -2.80
C GLY A 219 -12.83 -4.10 -3.50
N VAL A 220 -12.64 -3.23 -4.51
CA VAL A 220 -13.74 -2.48 -5.15
C VAL A 220 -14.79 -3.42 -5.74
N ARG A 221 -14.34 -4.47 -6.44
CA ARG A 221 -15.24 -5.42 -7.10
C ARG A 221 -15.82 -6.49 -6.16
N ALA A 222 -15.42 -6.49 -4.88
CA ALA A 222 -16.09 -7.31 -3.87
C ALA A 222 -17.59 -6.98 -3.75
N PHE A 223 -17.93 -5.73 -3.96
CA PHE A 223 -19.29 -5.20 -3.82
C PHE A 223 -20.21 -5.48 -5.03
N GLU A 224 -19.69 -6.13 -6.06
CA GLU A 224 -20.48 -6.66 -7.18
C GLU A 224 -21.19 -7.99 -6.82
N ASP A 225 -20.78 -8.66 -5.73
CA ASP A 225 -21.37 -9.91 -5.25
C ASP A 225 -21.81 -9.79 -3.77
N PRO A 226 -23.13 -9.74 -3.50
CA PRO A 226 -23.65 -9.61 -2.14
C PRO A 226 -23.14 -10.69 -1.17
N SER A 227 -22.88 -11.91 -1.65
CA SER A 227 -22.37 -12.99 -0.79
C SER A 227 -20.94 -12.75 -0.30
N ILE A 228 -20.15 -11.99 -1.06
CA ILE A 228 -18.81 -11.56 -0.65
C ILE A 228 -18.90 -10.39 0.34
N VAL A 229 -19.84 -9.47 0.13
CA VAL A 229 -20.11 -8.37 1.07
C VAL A 229 -20.51 -8.92 2.45
N ASP A 230 -21.46 -9.87 2.48
CA ASP A 230 -21.87 -10.54 3.71
C ASP A 230 -20.66 -11.19 4.40
N ARG A 231 -19.84 -11.89 3.64
CA ARG A 231 -18.66 -12.58 4.16
C ARG A 231 -17.59 -11.61 4.69
N LEU A 232 -17.33 -10.49 4.04
CA LEU A 232 -16.40 -9.46 4.54
C LEU A 232 -16.89 -8.91 5.88
N ALA A 233 -18.20 -8.66 6.01
CA ALA A 233 -18.81 -8.21 7.26
C ALA A 233 -18.71 -9.28 8.37
N GLU A 234 -18.97 -10.57 8.05
CA GLU A 234 -18.90 -11.67 9.00
C GLU A 234 -17.48 -11.96 9.49
N THR A 235 -16.49 -11.91 8.59
CA THR A 235 -15.08 -12.18 8.92
C THR A 235 -14.37 -10.99 9.55
N GLY A 236 -14.92 -9.79 9.43
CA GLY A 236 -14.25 -8.56 9.86
C GLY A 236 -13.01 -8.22 9.03
N THR A 237 -12.90 -8.75 7.81
CA THR A 237 -11.80 -8.42 6.91
C THR A 237 -11.85 -6.95 6.55
N HIS A 238 -10.81 -6.19 6.87
CA HIS A 238 -10.72 -4.76 6.61
C HIS A 238 -10.45 -4.49 5.13
N VAL A 239 -11.10 -3.48 4.55
CA VAL A 239 -10.92 -3.11 3.12
C VAL A 239 -10.11 -1.83 3.01
N GLU A 240 -9.16 -1.78 2.09
CA GLU A 240 -8.24 -0.65 1.90
C GLU A 240 -8.57 0.09 0.59
N PHE A 241 -9.47 1.07 0.63
CA PHE A 241 -9.80 1.86 -0.56
C PHE A 241 -8.71 2.86 -0.92
N CYS A 242 -8.38 2.92 -2.22
CA CYS A 242 -7.39 3.82 -2.81
C CYS A 242 -8.06 4.69 -3.88
N PRO A 243 -8.75 5.79 -3.51
CA PRO A 243 -9.68 6.51 -4.39
C PRO A 243 -9.05 6.99 -5.70
N THR A 244 -7.98 7.77 -5.62
CA THR A 244 -7.31 8.33 -6.79
C THR A 244 -6.67 7.26 -7.65
N SER A 245 -6.03 6.25 -7.04
CA SER A 245 -5.45 5.10 -7.76
C SER A 245 -6.51 4.38 -8.58
N ASN A 246 -7.63 3.99 -7.97
CA ASN A 246 -8.68 3.23 -8.63
C ASN A 246 -9.28 3.98 -9.83
N VAL A 247 -9.40 5.31 -9.76
CA VAL A 247 -9.82 6.13 -10.90
C VAL A 247 -8.73 6.21 -11.96
N ARG A 248 -7.48 6.48 -11.57
CA ARG A 248 -6.36 6.65 -12.50
C ARG A 248 -6.05 5.38 -13.30
N LEU A 249 -6.13 4.24 -12.66
CA LEU A 249 -5.90 2.93 -13.28
C LEU A 249 -7.13 2.37 -14.02
N GLY A 250 -8.26 3.10 -14.00
CA GLY A 250 -9.47 2.72 -14.72
C GLY A 250 -10.23 1.55 -14.10
N VAL A 251 -10.00 1.28 -12.81
CA VAL A 251 -10.78 0.30 -12.05
C VAL A 251 -12.23 0.77 -11.92
N ILE A 252 -12.40 2.05 -11.66
CA ILE A 252 -13.66 2.80 -11.65
C ILE A 252 -13.54 4.04 -12.54
N ARG A 253 -14.67 4.57 -13.00
CA ARG A 253 -14.70 5.77 -13.86
C ARG A 253 -14.58 7.06 -13.08
N SER A 254 -15.10 7.06 -11.85
CA SER A 254 -15.08 8.21 -10.96
C SER A 254 -15.19 7.78 -9.50
N VAL A 255 -14.84 8.66 -8.57
CA VAL A 255 -14.80 8.36 -7.12
C VAL A 255 -16.18 8.01 -6.56
N GLU A 256 -17.26 8.52 -7.15
CA GLU A 256 -18.64 8.20 -6.79
C GLU A 256 -18.98 6.71 -6.95
N GLU A 257 -18.21 5.98 -7.77
CA GLU A 257 -18.37 4.53 -7.95
C GLU A 257 -17.69 3.70 -6.87
N LEU A 258 -16.86 4.30 -5.99
CA LEU A 258 -16.31 3.60 -4.83
C LEU A 258 -17.46 3.12 -3.92
N PRO A 259 -17.42 1.88 -3.45
CA PRO A 259 -18.52 1.29 -2.69
C PRO A 259 -18.54 1.73 -1.20
N ILE A 260 -18.18 2.99 -0.91
CA ILE A 260 -18.11 3.56 0.45
C ILE A 260 -19.44 3.45 1.18
N ARG A 261 -20.56 3.78 0.49
CA ARG A 261 -21.90 3.71 1.11
C ARG A 261 -22.28 2.27 1.42
N GLN A 262 -22.05 1.36 0.49
CA GLN A 262 -22.32 -0.07 0.67
C GLN A 262 -21.49 -0.65 1.83
N ALA A 263 -20.21 -0.27 1.94
CA ALA A 263 -19.36 -0.69 3.05
C ALA A 263 -19.87 -0.19 4.40
N LEU A 264 -20.30 1.10 4.47
CA LEU A 264 -20.90 1.67 5.68
C LEU A 264 -22.21 0.99 6.07
N GLU A 265 -23.09 0.71 5.10
CA GLU A 265 -24.37 0.02 5.30
C GLU A 265 -24.20 -1.42 5.75
N ALA A 266 -23.22 -2.13 5.19
CA ALA A 266 -22.89 -3.50 5.57
C ALA A 266 -22.06 -3.61 6.88
N GLY A 267 -21.64 -2.48 7.46
CA GLY A 267 -20.81 -2.46 8.66
C GLY A 267 -19.37 -2.93 8.43
N ILE A 268 -18.90 -2.93 7.17
CA ILE A 268 -17.53 -3.29 6.82
C ILE A 268 -16.60 -2.15 7.20
N GLU A 269 -15.56 -2.46 7.98
CA GLU A 269 -14.52 -1.49 8.31
C GLU A 269 -13.56 -1.30 7.13
N PHE A 270 -13.21 -0.06 6.86
CA PHE A 270 -12.28 0.27 5.76
C PHE A 270 -11.36 1.43 6.12
N SER A 271 -10.28 1.56 5.37
CA SER A 271 -9.37 2.71 5.37
C SER A 271 -9.40 3.45 4.03
N ILE A 272 -8.97 4.70 4.07
CA ILE A 272 -8.71 5.54 2.90
C ILE A 272 -7.20 5.65 2.78
N ASN A 273 -6.64 5.32 1.61
CA ASN A 273 -5.21 5.18 1.40
C ASN A 273 -4.78 5.83 0.09
N THR A 274 -3.46 5.97 -0.09
CA THR A 274 -2.89 6.63 -1.26
C THR A 274 -2.38 5.69 -2.34
N ASP A 275 -2.04 4.44 -1.99
CA ASP A 275 -1.40 3.46 -2.87
C ASP A 275 -0.02 3.94 -3.36
N ASP A 276 0.03 4.61 -4.49
CA ASP A 276 1.24 5.16 -5.12
C ASP A 276 1.18 6.70 -5.20
N PRO A 277 1.32 7.43 -4.08
CA PRO A 277 1.04 8.86 -4.02
C PRO A 277 1.93 9.73 -4.92
N GLY A 278 3.17 9.31 -5.15
CA GLY A 278 4.07 9.98 -6.09
C GLY A 278 3.62 9.79 -7.53
N VAL A 279 3.14 8.59 -7.86
CA VAL A 279 2.63 8.22 -9.20
C VAL A 279 1.35 8.96 -9.52
N PHE A 280 0.38 8.93 -8.60
CA PHE A 280 -0.95 9.48 -8.83
C PHE A 280 -1.07 10.96 -8.43
N GLN A 281 0.02 11.54 -7.90
CA GLN A 281 0.07 12.94 -7.46
C GLN A 281 -1.04 13.26 -6.45
N CYS A 282 -1.22 12.36 -5.49
CA CYS A 282 -2.16 12.50 -4.39
C CYS A 282 -1.44 12.53 -3.03
N SER A 283 -2.20 12.76 -2.00
CA SER A 283 -1.76 12.74 -0.60
C SER A 283 -2.87 12.18 0.26
N LEU A 284 -2.55 11.60 1.42
CA LEU A 284 -3.59 11.06 2.29
C LEU A 284 -4.62 12.14 2.67
N THR A 285 -4.19 13.38 2.86
CA THR A 285 -5.11 14.50 3.10
C THR A 285 -6.02 14.77 1.91
N SER A 286 -5.51 14.71 0.66
CA SER A 286 -6.36 14.88 -0.53
C SER A 286 -7.35 13.73 -0.71
N GLU A 287 -6.94 12.49 -0.41
CA GLU A 287 -7.83 11.32 -0.47
C GLU A 287 -8.98 11.42 0.56
N PHE A 288 -8.66 11.80 1.80
CA PHE A 288 -9.67 12.05 2.82
C PHE A 288 -10.64 13.16 2.43
N ARG A 289 -10.14 14.26 1.85
CA ARG A 289 -10.97 15.38 1.38
C ARG A 289 -11.86 14.93 0.22
N LEU A 290 -11.30 14.23 -0.74
CA LEU A 290 -12.01 13.72 -1.91
C LEU A 290 -13.18 12.81 -1.50
N VAL A 291 -12.94 11.85 -0.61
CA VAL A 291 -13.98 10.95 -0.10
C VAL A 291 -15.02 11.71 0.72
N ALA A 292 -14.60 12.64 1.59
CA ALA A 292 -15.53 13.44 2.40
C ALA A 292 -16.47 14.27 1.55
N GLU A 293 -15.94 14.94 0.53
CA GLU A 293 -16.74 15.79 -0.37
C GLU A 293 -17.68 14.95 -1.25
N THR A 294 -17.18 13.83 -1.80
CA THR A 294 -17.95 12.95 -2.68
C THR A 294 -19.12 12.28 -1.97
N PHE A 295 -18.89 11.78 -0.75
CA PHE A 295 -19.89 10.99 -0.02
C PHE A 295 -20.61 11.76 1.08
N GLY A 296 -20.27 13.02 1.29
CA GLY A 296 -20.87 13.87 2.32
C GLY A 296 -20.48 13.48 3.74
N LEU A 297 -19.28 12.92 3.93
CA LEU A 297 -18.79 12.49 5.25
C LEU A 297 -18.39 13.70 6.10
N ILE A 298 -18.71 13.64 7.38
CA ILE A 298 -18.37 14.67 8.37
C ILE A 298 -17.12 14.29 9.17
N GLU A 299 -16.65 15.20 10.03
CA GLU A 299 -15.45 15.01 10.86
C GLU A 299 -15.50 13.73 11.69
N ASP A 300 -16.65 13.41 12.29
CA ASP A 300 -16.83 12.20 13.09
C ASP A 300 -16.71 10.92 12.27
N ASP A 301 -17.19 10.92 11.02
CA ASP A 301 -17.07 9.78 10.11
C ASP A 301 -15.61 9.52 9.75
N LEU A 302 -14.88 10.56 9.34
CA LEU A 302 -13.45 10.42 9.03
C LEU A 302 -12.63 10.06 10.27
N GLY A 303 -12.96 10.59 11.42
CA GLY A 303 -12.35 10.20 12.69
C GLY A 303 -12.60 8.74 13.03
N ARG A 304 -13.81 8.21 12.74
CA ARG A 304 -14.14 6.79 12.88
C ARG A 304 -13.35 5.94 11.90
N ILE A 305 -13.26 6.33 10.63
CA ILE A 305 -12.46 5.64 9.61
C ILE A 305 -11.00 5.55 10.06
N SER A 306 -10.38 6.64 10.50
CA SER A 306 -9.00 6.63 11.01
C SER A 306 -8.81 5.69 12.22
N ARG A 307 -9.77 5.68 13.16
CA ARG A 307 -9.70 4.75 14.31
C ARG A 307 -9.84 3.29 13.89
N ASN A 308 -10.72 3.00 12.92
CA ASN A 308 -10.88 1.66 12.35
C ASN A 308 -9.59 1.20 11.66
N SER A 309 -8.99 2.09 10.85
CA SER A 309 -7.70 1.84 10.22
C SER A 309 -6.61 1.50 11.25
N LEU A 310 -6.55 2.25 12.36
CA LEU A 310 -5.57 1.96 13.40
C LEU A 310 -5.79 0.59 14.09
N ARG A 311 -7.05 0.14 14.22
CA ARG A 311 -7.35 -1.21 14.75
C ARG A 311 -6.96 -2.32 13.77
N ALA A 312 -7.03 -2.06 12.48
CA ALA A 312 -6.64 -3.01 11.43
C ALA A 312 -5.13 -3.04 11.18
N ALA A 313 -4.36 -2.16 11.81
CA ALA A 313 -2.91 -2.07 11.65
C ALA A 313 -2.20 -3.33 12.13
N PHE A 314 -1.16 -3.75 11.41
CA PHE A 314 -0.29 -4.86 11.81
C PHE A 314 0.72 -4.34 12.83
N THR A 315 0.31 -4.28 14.08
CA THR A 315 1.21 -3.91 15.16
C THR A 315 1.96 -5.14 15.64
N SER A 316 3.26 -4.99 15.90
CA SER A 316 3.96 -6.01 16.67
C SER A 316 3.26 -6.16 18.02
N PRO A 317 3.04 -7.38 18.51
CA PRO A 317 2.47 -7.60 19.82
C PRO A 317 3.30 -6.97 20.94
#